data_108ce94f17f1424cd821306659cd194f
#
_entry.id   108ce94f17f1424cd821306659cd194f
#
_cell.length_a   1.000
_cell.length_b   1.000
_cell.length_c   1.000
_cell.angle_alpha   90.00
_cell.angle_beta   90.00
_cell.angle_gamma   90.00
#
_symmetry.space_group_name_H-M   'P 1'
#
loop_
_entity.id
_entity.type
_entity.pdbx_description
1 polymer ?
#
loop_
_entity_poly.entity_id
_entity_poly.type
_entity_poly.pdbx_seq_one_letter_code
_entity_poly.pdbx_strand_id
1 'polypeptide(L)'
;FNKENRPRYPYNEVEVYGDGKNYVVDSYIPGSEIVSRKFTQLASVKESTGIGYLNELQKKYPSGAIITDSPFNPKVLIAKTKTGNLNMEIPEQKWPIPQSVIDYANNKGIIIRDVNGKEYN
;
A
#
# COMPACT_ATOMS: atom_id res chain seq x y z
N PHE A 1 14.31 2.62 -2.57
CA PHE A 1 13.48 1.64 -1.82
C PHE A 1 12.36 1.07 -2.68
N ASN A 2 11.51 1.91 -3.24
CA ASN A 2 10.38 1.45 -4.05
C ASN A 2 10.83 0.62 -5.26
N LYS A 3 11.75 1.14 -6.05
CA LYS A 3 12.27 0.49 -7.26
C LYS A 3 12.93 -0.86 -6.96
N GLU A 4 13.65 -0.98 -5.85
CA GLU A 4 14.35 -2.20 -5.46
C GLU A 4 13.40 -3.34 -5.10
N ASN A 5 12.19 -3.01 -4.65
CA ASN A 5 11.21 -3.99 -4.19
C ASN A 5 10.17 -4.37 -5.25
N ARG A 6 10.15 -3.72 -6.42
CA ARG A 6 9.24 -4.02 -7.51
C ARG A 6 9.36 -5.44 -8.06
N PRO A 7 10.57 -6.03 -8.22
CA PRO A 7 10.69 -7.36 -8.85
C PRO A 7 9.96 -8.49 -8.13
N ARG A 8 9.59 -8.30 -6.85
CA ARG A 8 8.84 -9.30 -6.09
C ARG A 8 7.36 -9.36 -6.44
N TYR A 9 6.87 -8.43 -7.27
CA TYR A 9 5.46 -8.31 -7.59
C TYR A 9 5.21 -8.43 -9.09
N PRO A 10 4.09 -9.06 -9.50
CA PRO A 10 3.76 -9.23 -10.92
C PRO A 10 3.45 -7.92 -11.63
N TYR A 11 2.87 -6.95 -10.93
CA TYR A 11 2.51 -5.65 -11.49
C TYR A 11 2.98 -4.52 -10.58
N ASN A 12 3.53 -3.46 -11.18
CA ASN A 12 4.03 -2.29 -10.47
C ASN A 12 3.56 -1.02 -11.14
N GLU A 13 3.42 0.06 -10.35
CA GLU A 13 2.99 1.37 -10.83
C GLU A 13 1.66 1.30 -11.61
N VAL A 14 0.69 0.56 -11.06
CA VAL A 14 -0.63 0.42 -11.66
C VAL A 14 -1.45 1.68 -11.37
N GLU A 15 -1.92 2.34 -12.42
CA GLU A 15 -2.74 3.54 -12.31
C GLU A 15 -4.21 3.17 -12.09
N VAL A 16 -4.83 3.78 -11.07
CA VAL A 16 -6.23 3.53 -10.72
C VAL A 16 -6.99 4.85 -10.61
N TYR A 17 -8.31 4.79 -10.82
CA TYR A 17 -9.22 5.93 -10.69
C TYR A 17 -10.23 5.65 -9.58
N GLY A 18 -10.33 6.58 -8.65
CA GLY A 18 -11.32 6.54 -7.57
C GLY A 18 -11.53 7.92 -6.98
N ASP A 19 -12.75 8.21 -6.51
CA ASP A 19 -13.12 9.50 -5.92
C ASP A 19 -12.76 10.72 -6.78
N GLY A 20 -12.89 10.59 -8.11
CA GLY A 20 -12.61 11.67 -9.04
C GLY A 20 -11.14 11.95 -9.29
N LYS A 21 -10.24 11.08 -8.84
CA LYS A 21 -8.78 11.24 -8.98
C LYS A 21 -8.10 9.99 -9.47
N ASN A 22 -6.94 10.18 -10.11
CA ASN A 22 -6.04 9.09 -10.49
C ASN A 22 -4.95 8.95 -9.43
N TYR A 23 -4.63 7.69 -9.10
CA TYR A 23 -3.55 7.34 -8.19
C TYR A 23 -2.70 6.23 -8.79
N VAL A 24 -1.45 6.11 -8.35
CA VAL A 24 -0.56 5.03 -8.77
C VAL A 24 -0.32 4.08 -7.59
N VAL A 25 -0.63 2.81 -7.78
CA VAL A 25 -0.37 1.74 -6.82
C VAL A 25 1.06 1.26 -7.03
N ASP A 26 1.88 1.26 -5.98
CA ASP A 26 3.30 0.88 -6.07
C ASP A 26 3.48 -0.55 -6.59
N SER A 27 2.74 -1.50 -6.03
CA SER A 27 2.71 -2.88 -6.51
C SER A 27 1.33 -3.49 -6.31
N TYR A 28 1.00 -4.47 -7.15
CA TYR A 28 -0.34 -5.06 -7.17
C TYR A 28 -0.27 -6.55 -7.51
N ILE A 29 -0.97 -7.36 -6.70
CA ILE A 29 -1.24 -8.76 -6.99
C ILE A 29 -2.76 -8.90 -7.07
N PRO A 30 -3.34 -9.10 -8.27
CA PRO A 30 -4.79 -9.17 -8.44
C PRO A 30 -5.44 -10.20 -7.51
N GLY A 31 -6.51 -9.78 -6.82
CA GLY A 31 -7.24 -10.62 -5.88
C GLY A 31 -6.54 -10.89 -4.54
N SER A 32 -5.32 -10.40 -4.34
CA SER A 32 -4.52 -10.70 -3.16
C SER A 32 -4.04 -9.45 -2.43
N GLU A 33 -3.22 -8.63 -3.06
CA GLU A 33 -2.55 -7.53 -2.38
C GLU A 33 -2.52 -6.24 -3.20
N ILE A 34 -2.74 -5.13 -2.50
CA ILE A 34 -2.53 -3.77 -2.98
C ILE A 34 -1.43 -3.21 -2.09
N VAL A 35 -0.29 -2.82 -2.67
CA VAL A 35 0.90 -2.46 -1.91
C VAL A 35 1.27 -1.01 -2.12
N SER A 36 1.38 -0.26 -1.02
CA SER A 36 2.01 1.06 -0.99
C SER A 36 3.28 0.96 -0.16
N ARG A 37 4.36 1.56 -0.66
CA ARG A 37 5.66 1.53 0.03
C ARG A 37 5.95 2.85 0.70
N LYS A 38 6.55 2.76 1.89
CA LYS A 38 6.98 3.93 2.65
C LYS A 38 8.35 3.63 3.27
N PHE A 39 9.33 4.44 2.94
CA PHE A 39 10.66 4.32 3.54
C PHE A 39 10.65 5.02 4.89
N THR A 40 10.32 4.30 5.95
CA THR A 40 10.17 4.87 7.30
C THR A 40 10.45 3.87 8.41
N GLN A 41 10.90 4.39 9.54
CA GLN A 41 10.94 3.69 10.83
C GLN A 41 9.81 4.26 11.68
N LEU A 42 8.75 3.50 11.88
CA LEU A 42 7.53 4.01 12.52
C LEU A 42 7.73 4.38 13.99
N ALA A 43 8.72 3.78 14.66
CA ALA A 43 9.07 4.17 16.03
C ALA A 43 9.84 5.49 16.10
N SER A 44 10.39 5.96 14.99
CA SER A 44 11.21 7.19 14.92
C SER A 44 10.45 8.43 14.48
N VAL A 45 9.18 8.27 14.07
CA VAL A 45 8.31 9.40 13.70
C VAL A 45 7.24 9.57 14.78
N LYS A 46 6.59 10.73 14.80
CA LYS A 46 5.45 10.96 15.71
C LYS A 46 4.34 9.96 15.39
N GLU A 47 3.60 9.51 16.40
CA GLU A 47 2.47 8.61 16.23
C GLU A 47 1.46 9.16 15.22
N SER A 48 1.16 10.47 15.31
CA SER A 48 0.27 11.15 14.36
C SER A 48 0.79 11.08 12.92
N THR A 49 2.11 11.11 12.71
CA THR A 49 2.72 10.97 11.39
C THR A 49 2.54 9.55 10.84
N GLY A 50 2.80 8.53 11.67
CA GLY A 50 2.59 7.13 11.30
C GLY A 50 1.14 6.83 10.96
N ILE A 51 0.22 7.30 11.77
CA ILE A 51 -1.23 7.19 11.51
C ILE A 51 -1.61 7.94 10.23
N GLY A 52 -0.99 9.09 9.99
CA GLY A 52 -1.19 9.88 8.77
C GLY A 52 -0.83 9.12 7.51
N TYR A 53 0.24 8.33 7.53
CA TYR A 53 0.62 7.46 6.41
C TYR A 53 -0.46 6.43 6.09
N LEU A 54 -1.01 5.80 7.12
CA LEU A 54 -2.06 4.79 6.97
C LEU A 54 -3.36 5.42 6.46
N ASN A 55 -3.72 6.60 6.97
CA ASN A 55 -4.89 7.33 6.52
C ASN A 55 -4.77 7.75 5.05
N GLU A 56 -3.60 8.22 4.65
CA GLU A 56 -3.31 8.56 3.25
C GLU A 56 -3.45 7.36 2.33
N LEU A 57 -2.91 6.21 2.74
CA LEU A 57 -3.03 4.96 2.00
C LEU A 57 -4.49 4.59 1.76
N GLN A 58 -5.32 4.66 2.79
CA GLN A 58 -6.74 4.34 2.70
C GLN A 58 -7.50 5.29 1.77
N LYS A 59 -7.17 6.57 1.81
CA LYS A 59 -7.80 7.58 0.94
C LYS A 59 -7.39 7.44 -0.51
N LYS A 60 -6.11 7.14 -0.77
CA LYS A 60 -5.58 7.00 -2.13
C LYS A 60 -6.05 5.72 -2.82
N TYR A 61 -6.26 4.66 -2.06
CA TYR A 61 -6.58 3.34 -2.60
C TYR A 61 -7.89 2.80 -2.04
N PRO A 62 -9.01 3.52 -2.25
CA PRO A 62 -10.30 3.03 -1.77
C PRO A 62 -10.65 1.71 -2.43
N SER A 63 -11.37 0.87 -1.72
CA SER A 63 -11.90 -0.38 -2.26
C SER A 63 -12.77 -0.09 -3.49
N GLY A 64 -12.58 -0.87 -4.54
CA GLY A 64 -13.36 -0.72 -5.76
C GLY A 64 -12.85 0.31 -6.76
N ALA A 65 -11.67 0.90 -6.55
CA ALA A 65 -11.05 1.78 -7.53
C ALA A 65 -10.79 1.03 -8.84
N ILE A 66 -11.06 1.68 -9.97
CA ILE A 66 -10.97 1.08 -11.30
C ILE A 66 -9.58 1.30 -11.88
N ILE A 67 -9.00 0.24 -12.45
CA ILE A 67 -7.71 0.32 -13.16
C ILE A 67 -7.94 1.03 -14.48
N THR A 68 -7.23 2.14 -14.71
CA THR A 68 -7.48 3.01 -15.85
C THR A 68 -6.90 2.46 -17.15
N ASP A 69 -7.45 2.90 -18.28
CA ASP A 69 -6.90 2.66 -19.62
C ASP A 69 -5.77 3.67 -19.86
N SER A 70 -4.62 3.39 -19.26
CA SER A 70 -3.41 4.20 -19.39
C SER A 70 -2.34 3.40 -20.13
N PRO A 71 -1.49 4.04 -20.95
CA PRO A 71 -0.39 3.33 -21.62
C PRO A 71 0.60 2.68 -20.65
N PHE A 72 0.57 3.09 -19.38
CA PHE A 72 1.42 2.52 -18.34
C PHE A 72 0.84 1.26 -17.69
N ASN A 73 -0.45 0.99 -17.89
CA ASN A 73 -1.09 -0.18 -17.30
C ASN A 73 -1.08 -1.37 -18.26
N PRO A 74 -0.82 -2.59 -17.74
CA PRO A 74 -1.00 -3.81 -18.53
C PRO A 74 -2.45 -3.93 -19.01
N LYS A 75 -2.64 -4.24 -20.28
CA LYS A 75 -3.98 -4.36 -20.88
C LYS A 75 -4.89 -5.36 -20.16
N VAL A 76 -4.31 -6.41 -19.61
CA VAL A 76 -5.06 -7.44 -18.89
C VAL A 76 -5.73 -6.92 -17.62
N LEU A 77 -5.27 -5.78 -17.08
CA LEU A 77 -5.81 -5.17 -15.87
C LEU A 77 -6.82 -4.05 -16.16
N ILE A 78 -6.86 -3.53 -17.37
CA ILE A 78 -7.68 -2.37 -17.74
C ILE A 78 -9.16 -2.68 -17.50
N ALA A 79 -9.88 -1.71 -16.95
CA ALA A 79 -11.30 -1.75 -16.60
C ALA A 79 -11.67 -2.76 -15.50
N LYS A 80 -10.69 -3.42 -14.87
CA LYS A 80 -10.94 -4.29 -13.71
C LYS A 80 -10.95 -3.48 -12.43
N THR A 81 -11.78 -3.88 -11.50
CA THR A 81 -11.79 -3.30 -10.16
C THR A 81 -10.57 -3.79 -9.37
N LYS A 82 -9.89 -2.87 -8.69
CA LYS A 82 -8.79 -3.19 -7.80
C LYS A 82 -9.31 -4.04 -6.65
N THR A 83 -8.68 -5.19 -6.42
CA THR A 83 -9.06 -6.14 -5.37
C THR A 83 -7.85 -6.58 -4.56
N GLY A 84 -8.12 -6.99 -3.30
CA GLY A 84 -7.10 -7.48 -2.39
C GLY A 84 -6.95 -6.63 -1.13
N ASN A 85 -6.08 -7.07 -0.24
CA ASN A 85 -5.81 -6.40 1.01
C ASN A 85 -4.85 -5.23 0.82
N LEU A 86 -5.08 -4.14 1.57
CA LEU A 86 -4.16 -3.02 1.61
C LEU A 86 -2.96 -3.39 2.48
N ASN A 87 -1.76 -3.22 1.93
CA ASN A 87 -0.51 -3.46 2.64
C ASN A 87 0.36 -2.22 2.57
N MET A 88 0.89 -1.81 3.71
CA MET A 88 1.96 -0.82 3.75
C MET A 88 3.28 -1.56 3.90
N GLU A 89 4.10 -1.53 2.85
CA GLU A 89 5.41 -2.16 2.86
C GLU A 89 6.48 -1.16 3.28
N ILE A 90 7.24 -1.52 4.29
CA ILE A 90 8.25 -0.68 4.92
C ILE A 90 9.56 -1.45 5.05
N PRO A 91 10.69 -0.76 5.31
CA PRO A 91 11.93 -1.46 5.67
C PRO A 91 11.78 -2.23 6.97
N GLU A 92 12.68 -3.18 7.19
CA GLU A 92 12.76 -3.85 8.48
C GLU A 92 12.83 -2.83 9.61
N GLN A 93 11.99 -3.01 10.64
CA GLN A 93 11.89 -2.07 11.75
C GLN A 93 12.91 -2.39 12.83
N LYS A 94 13.67 -1.39 13.25
CA LYS A 94 14.70 -1.52 14.29
C LYS A 94 14.10 -1.52 15.69
N TRP A 95 12.95 -0.91 15.87
CA TRP A 95 12.29 -0.74 17.17
C TRP A 95 10.82 -1.11 17.05
N PRO A 96 10.16 -1.51 18.14
CA PRO A 96 8.73 -1.81 18.12
C PRO A 96 7.91 -0.63 17.59
N ILE A 97 6.94 -0.95 16.72
CA ILE A 97 6.00 0.05 16.23
C ILE A 97 5.07 0.46 17.37
N PRO A 98 4.80 1.78 17.56
CA PRO A 98 3.86 2.24 18.57
C PRO A 98 2.50 1.54 18.47
N GLN A 99 1.94 1.15 19.60
CA GLN A 99 0.69 0.39 19.64
C GLN A 99 -0.48 1.15 19.00
N SER A 100 -0.52 2.47 19.14
CA SER A 100 -1.55 3.30 18.51
C SER A 100 -1.57 3.20 17.00
N VAL A 101 -0.38 3.07 16.39
CA VAL A 101 -0.23 2.88 14.93
C VAL A 101 -0.72 1.49 14.54
N ILE A 102 -0.35 0.48 15.28
CA ILE A 102 -0.80 -0.91 15.07
C ILE A 102 -2.33 -1.00 15.18
N ASP A 103 -2.90 -0.39 16.21
CA ASP A 103 -4.35 -0.41 16.42
C ASP A 103 -5.09 0.31 15.30
N TYR A 104 -4.57 1.42 14.82
CA TYR A 104 -5.15 2.16 13.69
C TYR A 104 -5.15 1.29 12.43
N ALA A 105 -4.02 0.64 12.13
CA ALA A 105 -3.91 -0.24 10.97
C ALA A 105 -4.91 -1.39 11.05
N ASN A 106 -5.03 -2.03 12.21
CA ASN A 106 -5.99 -3.12 12.43
C ASN A 106 -7.42 -2.65 12.23
N ASN A 107 -7.76 -1.48 12.77
CA ASN A 107 -9.11 -0.90 12.65
C ASN A 107 -9.46 -0.59 11.20
N LYS A 108 -8.48 -0.25 10.37
CA LYS A 108 -8.68 0.09 8.95
C LYS A 108 -8.45 -1.09 8.00
N GLY A 109 -8.10 -2.24 8.52
CA GLY A 109 -7.83 -3.43 7.70
C GLY A 109 -6.56 -3.31 6.86
N ILE A 110 -5.57 -2.58 7.33
CA ILE A 110 -4.29 -2.40 6.65
C ILE A 110 -3.24 -3.30 7.30
N ILE A 111 -2.51 -4.05 6.48
CA ILE A 111 -1.39 -4.88 6.95
C ILE A 111 -0.11 -4.04 6.86
N ILE A 112 0.63 -3.95 7.96
CA ILE A 112 1.96 -3.35 7.98
C ILE A 112 2.96 -4.50 7.87
N ARG A 113 3.75 -4.50 6.79
CA ARG A 113 4.67 -5.59 6.47
C ARG A 113 6.01 -5.03 6.04
N ASP A 114 7.10 -5.66 6.47
CA ASP A 114 8.42 -5.26 5.98
C ASP A 114 8.80 -5.99 4.69
N VAL A 115 9.95 -5.59 4.13
CA VAL A 115 10.45 -6.14 2.87
C VAL A 115 10.85 -7.62 2.96
N ASN A 116 10.97 -8.16 4.16
CA ASN A 116 11.26 -9.57 4.41
C ASN A 116 9.98 -10.40 4.58
N GLY A 117 8.82 -9.78 4.48
CA GLY A 117 7.53 -10.44 4.63
C GLY A 117 7.03 -10.53 6.07
N LYS A 118 7.72 -9.94 7.03
CA LYS A 118 7.26 -9.91 8.42
C LYS A 118 6.09 -8.95 8.58
N GLU A 119 4.96 -9.45 9.08
CA GLU A 119 3.79 -8.66 9.41
C GLU A 119 3.88 -8.16 10.85
N TYR A 120 3.60 -6.88 11.07
CA TYR A 120 3.68 -6.25 12.39
C TYR A 120 2.32 -6.14 13.08
N ASN A 121 1.25 -6.53 12.37
CA ASN A 121 -0.11 -6.46 12.94
C ASN A 121 -1.02 -7.60 12.49
#